data_0167fcbcc2dac9ae09fae178e12153da
#
_entry.id   0167fcbcc2dac9ae09fae178e12153da
#
_cell.length_a   1.000
_cell.length_b   1.000
_cell.length_c   1.000
_cell.angle_alpha   90.00
_cell.angle_beta   90.00
_cell.angle_gamma   90.00
#
_symmetry.space_group_name_H-M   'P 1'
#
loop_
_entity.id
_entity.type
_entity.pdbx_description
1 polymer ?
#
loop_
_entity_poly.entity_id
_entity_poly.type
_entity_poly.pdbx_seq_one_letter_code
_entity_poly.pdbx_strand_id
1 'polypeptide(L)'
;MGGIPTLVAAKKATSTIPIIFLSGADPVEKGLVASFPRPGGNLTGVSILTAELMPKRLELLSELIPQVKAIAVLVNPNNASSEGVMRGMQQAARANGVQLQILKASNEGGIDAAFATLAQLRAGALVVAADPLFFSRREQLVTLTARQAIPAIYELREFTEVGGLISDGPSLTGAFRQVGIYAGKILKGAKPADLPVEQPTRFELVVNLKTAKALGLTIPQTILALADEVIE
;
A
#
# COMPACT_ATOMS: atom_id res chain seq x y z
N MET A 1 -12.01 -5.14 -0.55
CA MET A 1 -11.60 -4.54 -1.83
C MET A 1 -11.20 -5.66 -2.78
N GLY A 2 -11.74 -5.69 -3.98
CA GLY A 2 -11.33 -6.64 -5.02
C GLY A 2 -10.09 -6.10 -5.73
N GLY A 3 -9.07 -6.93 -5.91
CA GLY A 3 -7.90 -6.55 -6.71
C GLY A 3 -8.21 -6.50 -8.22
N ILE A 4 -7.18 -6.28 -9.04
CA ILE A 4 -7.29 -6.24 -10.52
C ILE A 4 -8.07 -7.42 -11.11
N PRO A 5 -7.91 -8.67 -10.64
CA PRO A 5 -8.69 -9.80 -11.18
C PRO A 5 -10.20 -9.61 -11.11
N THR A 6 -10.69 -9.01 -10.00
CA THR A 6 -12.14 -8.72 -9.84
C THR A 6 -12.61 -7.67 -10.84
N LEU A 7 -11.82 -6.62 -11.07
CA LEU A 7 -12.14 -5.57 -12.04
C LEU A 7 -12.14 -6.10 -13.48
N VAL A 8 -11.17 -6.95 -13.81
CA VAL A 8 -11.14 -7.63 -15.14
C VAL A 8 -12.35 -8.52 -15.34
N ALA A 9 -12.75 -9.28 -14.32
CA ALA A 9 -13.94 -10.12 -14.38
C ALA A 9 -15.21 -9.27 -14.55
N ALA A 10 -15.37 -8.18 -13.79
CA ALA A 10 -16.50 -7.27 -13.90
C ALA A 10 -16.56 -6.61 -15.30
N LYS A 11 -15.42 -6.14 -15.83
CA LYS A 11 -15.33 -5.57 -17.19
C LYS A 11 -15.76 -6.57 -18.26
N LYS A 12 -15.42 -7.86 -18.11
CA LYS A 12 -15.83 -8.91 -19.05
C LYS A 12 -17.31 -9.25 -18.94
N ALA A 13 -17.90 -9.12 -17.76
CA ALA A 13 -19.28 -9.48 -17.50
C ALA A 13 -20.28 -8.45 -18.08
N THR A 14 -19.90 -7.18 -18.23
CA THR A 14 -20.77 -6.14 -18.75
C THR A 14 -20.01 -5.02 -19.43
N SER A 15 -20.58 -4.46 -20.49
CA SER A 15 -20.11 -3.23 -21.14
C SER A 15 -21.03 -2.02 -20.93
N THR A 16 -22.19 -2.24 -20.26
CA THR A 16 -23.25 -1.22 -20.12
C THR A 16 -23.47 -0.80 -18.67
N ILE A 17 -23.33 -1.73 -17.72
CA ILE A 17 -23.50 -1.41 -16.30
C ILE A 17 -22.29 -0.59 -15.83
N PRO A 18 -22.49 0.62 -15.28
CA PRO A 18 -21.41 1.44 -14.75
C PRO A 18 -20.62 0.72 -13.64
N ILE A 19 -19.30 0.78 -13.73
CA ILE A 19 -18.40 0.21 -12.74
C ILE A 19 -17.52 1.35 -12.20
N ILE A 20 -17.58 1.60 -10.90
CA ILE A 20 -16.72 2.55 -10.21
C ILE A 20 -15.72 1.74 -9.40
N PHE A 21 -14.42 1.95 -9.65
CA PHE A 21 -13.36 1.18 -8.98
C PHE A 21 -12.52 2.03 -8.05
N LEU A 22 -11.89 1.35 -7.10
CA LEU A 22 -10.74 1.80 -6.33
C LEU A 22 -9.63 0.77 -6.53
N SER A 23 -8.49 1.20 -7.12
CA SER A 23 -7.38 0.32 -7.49
C SER A 23 -6.04 0.87 -7.02
N GLY A 24 -5.17 -0.01 -6.50
CA GLY A 24 -3.77 0.31 -6.19
C GLY A 24 -2.81 0.18 -7.38
N ALA A 25 -3.29 -0.31 -8.53
CA ALA A 25 -2.50 -0.48 -9.75
C ALA A 25 -2.96 0.51 -10.83
N ASP A 26 -2.09 0.77 -11.81
CA ASP A 26 -2.40 1.60 -12.98
C ASP A 26 -3.50 0.94 -13.84
N PRO A 27 -4.70 1.54 -13.95
CA PRO A 27 -5.81 0.97 -14.70
C PRO A 27 -5.61 1.05 -16.22
N VAL A 28 -4.74 1.93 -16.72
CA VAL A 28 -4.39 2.03 -18.15
C VAL A 28 -3.45 0.90 -18.52
N GLU A 29 -2.38 0.69 -17.75
CA GLU A 29 -1.43 -0.43 -17.94
C GLU A 29 -2.16 -1.78 -17.90
N LYS A 30 -3.16 -1.92 -17.04
CA LYS A 30 -3.97 -3.16 -16.93
C LYS A 30 -5.12 -3.24 -17.95
N GLY A 31 -5.21 -2.31 -18.91
CA GLY A 31 -6.21 -2.31 -19.96
C GLY A 31 -7.66 -2.15 -19.46
N LEU A 32 -7.86 -1.60 -18.27
CA LEU A 32 -9.18 -1.37 -17.70
C LEU A 32 -9.84 -0.13 -18.30
N VAL A 33 -9.07 0.92 -18.51
CA VAL A 33 -9.49 2.21 -19.11
C VAL A 33 -8.52 2.64 -20.20
N ALA A 34 -8.97 3.53 -21.10
CA ALA A 34 -8.14 4.02 -22.20
C ALA A 34 -7.07 5.05 -21.71
N SER A 35 -7.48 5.95 -20.81
CA SER A 35 -6.59 6.94 -20.17
C SER A 35 -7.22 7.46 -18.88
N PHE A 36 -6.42 8.11 -18.03
CA PHE A 36 -6.94 8.76 -16.81
C PHE A 36 -7.96 9.87 -17.13
N PRO A 37 -7.69 10.84 -18.03
CA PRO A 37 -8.63 11.93 -18.34
C PRO A 37 -9.90 11.46 -19.07
N ARG A 38 -9.78 10.38 -19.88
CA ARG A 38 -10.88 9.83 -20.68
C ARG A 38 -10.86 8.32 -20.58
N PRO A 39 -11.49 7.75 -19.55
CA PRO A 39 -11.47 6.29 -19.33
C PRO A 39 -12.10 5.49 -20.47
N GLY A 40 -13.12 6.05 -21.11
CA GLY A 40 -13.85 5.36 -22.19
C GLY A 40 -14.61 4.11 -21.69
N GLY A 41 -15.74 3.80 -22.28
CA GLY A 41 -16.54 2.64 -21.85
C GLY A 41 -17.30 2.86 -20.55
N ASN A 42 -17.49 1.79 -19.77
CA ASN A 42 -18.36 1.78 -18.58
C ASN A 42 -17.60 1.78 -17.25
N LEU A 43 -16.27 1.93 -17.27
CA LEU A 43 -15.45 1.96 -16.07
C LEU A 43 -14.91 3.37 -15.81
N THR A 44 -14.96 3.80 -14.55
CA THR A 44 -14.25 4.96 -13.99
C THR A 44 -13.93 4.71 -12.52
N GLY A 45 -13.19 5.60 -11.86
CA GLY A 45 -12.91 5.44 -10.44
C GLY A 45 -11.71 6.21 -9.94
N VAL A 46 -11.06 5.63 -8.94
CA VAL A 46 -9.88 6.20 -8.28
C VAL A 46 -8.72 5.19 -8.35
N SER A 47 -7.55 5.66 -8.79
CA SER A 47 -6.31 4.89 -8.81
C SER A 47 -5.35 5.45 -7.77
N ILE A 48 -5.09 4.69 -6.70
CA ILE A 48 -4.27 5.15 -5.56
C ILE A 48 -2.77 4.87 -5.74
N LEU A 49 -2.35 4.22 -6.84
CA LEU A 49 -0.96 3.97 -7.27
C LEU A 49 0.03 3.64 -6.13
N THR A 50 -0.41 2.85 -5.17
CA THR A 50 0.35 2.56 -3.95
C THR A 50 1.67 1.83 -4.19
N ALA A 51 1.80 1.14 -5.33
CA ALA A 51 3.02 0.46 -5.72
C ALA A 51 4.18 1.43 -5.99
N GLU A 52 3.89 2.63 -6.50
CA GLU A 52 4.89 3.65 -6.84
C GLU A 52 5.54 4.29 -5.60
N LEU A 53 4.88 4.20 -4.45
CA LEU A 53 5.39 4.73 -3.18
C LEU A 53 6.36 3.78 -2.45
N MET A 54 6.53 2.57 -2.94
CA MET A 54 7.36 1.56 -2.26
C MET A 54 8.83 2.00 -2.08
N PRO A 55 9.50 2.60 -3.09
CA PRO A 55 10.85 3.14 -2.91
C PRO A 55 10.93 4.20 -1.81
N LYS A 56 9.99 5.14 -1.78
CA LYS A 56 9.92 6.19 -0.73
C LYS A 56 9.75 5.59 0.66
N ARG A 57 8.92 4.55 0.81
CA ARG A 57 8.77 3.86 2.10
C ARG A 57 10.06 3.19 2.56
N LEU A 58 10.83 2.62 1.64
CA LEU A 58 12.15 2.08 1.97
C LEU A 58 13.09 3.19 2.46
N GLU A 59 13.09 4.36 1.79
CA GLU A 59 13.90 5.51 2.19
C GLU A 59 13.52 6.02 3.58
N LEU A 60 12.22 6.21 3.85
CA LEU A 60 11.72 6.61 5.16
C LEU A 60 12.11 5.61 6.26
N LEU A 61 12.02 4.31 5.99
CA LEU A 61 12.41 3.29 6.95
C LEU A 61 13.93 3.28 7.17
N SER A 62 14.72 3.51 6.12
CA SER A 62 16.18 3.61 6.20
C SER A 62 16.63 4.85 6.97
N GLU A 63 15.91 5.97 6.83
CA GLU A 63 16.15 7.20 7.60
C GLU A 63 15.79 7.00 9.08
N LEU A 64 14.68 6.31 9.35
CA LEU A 64 14.21 6.03 10.70
C LEU A 64 15.19 5.14 11.49
N ILE A 65 15.83 4.18 10.82
CA ILE A 65 16.76 3.20 11.44
C ILE A 65 18.03 3.02 10.61
N PRO A 66 18.91 4.03 10.53
CA PRO A 66 20.07 4.05 9.63
C PRO A 66 21.10 2.95 9.90
N GLN A 67 21.09 2.35 11.10
CA GLN A 67 21.97 1.23 11.46
C GLN A 67 21.56 -0.09 10.80
N VAL A 68 20.30 -0.22 10.30
CA VAL A 68 19.80 -1.43 9.68
C VAL A 68 20.29 -1.53 8.23
N LYS A 69 20.97 -2.64 7.90
CA LYS A 69 21.54 -2.90 6.58
C LYS A 69 20.81 -3.98 5.80
N ALA A 70 19.92 -4.72 6.46
CA ALA A 70 19.06 -5.74 5.83
C ALA A 70 17.60 -5.44 6.15
N ILE A 71 16.82 -5.20 5.11
CA ILE A 71 15.38 -4.90 5.19
C ILE A 71 14.60 -5.98 4.45
N ALA A 72 13.59 -6.54 5.10
CA ALA A 72 12.67 -7.47 4.46
C ALA A 72 11.55 -6.72 3.74
N VAL A 73 11.04 -7.29 2.65
CA VAL A 73 9.84 -6.82 1.96
C VAL A 73 8.86 -7.99 1.85
N LEU A 74 7.69 -7.81 2.42
CA LEU A 74 6.59 -8.78 2.31
C LEU A 74 5.75 -8.46 1.08
N VAL A 75 5.65 -9.39 0.13
CA VAL A 75 4.88 -9.26 -1.10
C VAL A 75 3.91 -10.42 -1.29
N ASN A 76 2.78 -10.15 -1.92
CA ASN A 76 1.88 -11.19 -2.39
C ASN A 76 2.25 -11.55 -3.84
N PRO A 77 2.78 -12.76 -4.13
CA PRO A 77 3.19 -13.12 -5.49
C PRO A 77 2.02 -13.18 -6.48
N ASN A 78 0.79 -13.30 -5.99
CA ASN A 78 -0.42 -13.32 -6.82
C ASN A 78 -0.93 -11.90 -7.16
N ASN A 79 -0.35 -10.85 -6.60
CA ASN A 79 -0.68 -9.48 -6.95
C ASN A 79 0.00 -9.10 -8.27
N ALA A 80 -0.79 -8.61 -9.23
CA ALA A 80 -0.31 -8.23 -10.56
C ALA A 80 0.76 -7.11 -10.56
N SER A 81 0.90 -6.36 -9.46
CA SER A 81 1.91 -5.31 -9.29
C SER A 81 3.21 -5.81 -8.66
N SER A 82 3.26 -7.05 -8.14
CA SER A 82 4.39 -7.56 -7.33
C SER A 82 5.73 -7.51 -8.04
N GLU A 83 5.78 -7.85 -9.33
CA GLU A 83 7.04 -7.81 -10.09
C GLU A 83 7.57 -6.38 -10.24
N GLY A 84 6.68 -5.41 -10.53
CA GLY A 84 7.04 -4.00 -10.62
C GLY A 84 7.54 -3.47 -9.26
N VAL A 85 6.82 -3.79 -8.19
CA VAL A 85 7.21 -3.47 -6.81
C VAL A 85 8.60 -4.02 -6.49
N MET A 86 8.85 -5.30 -6.76
CA MET A 86 10.15 -5.91 -6.48
C MET A 86 11.30 -5.26 -7.26
N ARG A 87 11.09 -4.93 -8.55
CA ARG A 87 12.11 -4.21 -9.34
C ARG A 87 12.42 -2.83 -8.75
N GLY A 88 11.39 -2.03 -8.45
CA GLY A 88 11.55 -0.70 -7.86
C GLY A 88 12.26 -0.76 -6.50
N MET A 89 11.86 -1.71 -5.65
CA MET A 89 12.47 -1.91 -4.34
C MET A 89 13.93 -2.36 -4.43
N GLN A 90 14.29 -3.23 -5.36
CA GLN A 90 15.69 -3.64 -5.58
C GLN A 90 16.56 -2.47 -6.02
N GLN A 91 16.04 -1.59 -6.88
CA GLN A 91 16.75 -0.38 -7.30
C GLN A 91 16.95 0.58 -6.13
N ALA A 92 15.89 0.86 -5.35
CA ALA A 92 15.95 1.72 -4.17
C ALA A 92 16.90 1.16 -3.10
N ALA A 93 16.86 -0.14 -2.85
CA ALA A 93 17.73 -0.80 -1.89
C ALA A 93 19.22 -0.66 -2.25
N ARG A 94 19.56 -0.81 -3.55
CA ARG A 94 20.93 -0.58 -4.05
C ARG A 94 21.36 0.88 -3.84
N ALA A 95 20.49 1.85 -4.15
CA ALA A 95 20.77 3.27 -3.99
C ALA A 95 21.00 3.65 -2.52
N ASN A 96 20.29 3.02 -1.59
CA ASN A 96 20.41 3.26 -0.14
C ASN A 96 21.44 2.36 0.56
N GLY A 97 22.17 1.51 -0.17
CA GLY A 97 23.18 0.60 0.42
C GLY A 97 22.56 -0.45 1.37
N VAL A 98 21.32 -0.86 1.12
CA VAL A 98 20.56 -1.80 1.93
C VAL A 98 20.40 -3.14 1.22
N GLN A 99 20.57 -4.24 1.94
CA GLN A 99 20.28 -5.58 1.44
C GLN A 99 18.78 -5.86 1.54
N LEU A 100 18.15 -6.17 0.41
CA LEU A 100 16.73 -6.49 0.35
C LEU A 100 16.51 -8.00 0.48
N GLN A 101 15.60 -8.41 1.38
CA GLN A 101 15.18 -9.79 1.58
C GLN A 101 13.69 -9.91 1.24
N ILE A 102 13.34 -10.76 0.28
CA ILE A 102 11.97 -10.87 -0.21
C ILE A 102 11.25 -12.01 0.50
N LEU A 103 10.16 -11.68 1.19
CA LEU A 103 9.22 -12.61 1.78
C LEU A 103 7.94 -12.68 0.94
N LYS A 104 7.37 -13.86 0.79
CA LYS A 104 6.17 -14.08 -0.03
C LYS A 104 5.05 -14.67 0.82
N ALA A 105 3.85 -14.07 0.74
CA ALA A 105 2.65 -14.61 1.35
C ALA A 105 1.44 -14.36 0.44
N SER A 106 0.64 -15.38 0.17
CA SER A 106 -0.56 -15.31 -0.69
C SER A 106 -1.85 -15.67 0.04
N ASN A 107 -1.75 -16.01 1.33
CA ASN A 107 -2.87 -16.31 2.22
C ASN A 107 -2.44 -16.10 3.68
N GLU A 108 -3.36 -16.32 4.62
CA GLU A 108 -3.16 -16.10 6.06
C GLU A 108 -2.02 -16.97 6.63
N GLY A 109 -2.03 -18.27 6.37
CA GLY A 109 -0.96 -19.16 6.82
C GLY A 109 0.40 -18.85 6.18
N GLY A 110 0.40 -18.32 4.95
CA GLY A 110 1.59 -17.82 4.28
C GLY A 110 2.20 -16.60 4.98
N ILE A 111 1.39 -15.75 5.61
CA ILE A 111 1.87 -14.63 6.43
C ILE A 111 2.64 -15.19 7.63
N ASP A 112 2.09 -16.16 8.36
CA ASP A 112 2.77 -16.75 9.52
C ASP A 112 4.09 -17.43 9.11
N ALA A 113 4.10 -18.17 8.00
CA ALA A 113 5.31 -18.78 7.46
C ALA A 113 6.37 -17.74 7.03
N ALA A 114 5.94 -16.61 6.44
CA ALA A 114 6.84 -15.52 6.09
C ALA A 114 7.48 -14.90 7.33
N PHE A 115 6.73 -14.71 8.42
CA PHE A 115 7.28 -14.22 9.69
C PHE A 115 8.18 -15.21 10.40
N ALA A 116 7.91 -16.52 10.30
CA ALA A 116 8.85 -17.55 10.77
C ALA A 116 10.19 -17.49 10.02
N THR A 117 10.14 -17.24 8.70
CA THR A 117 11.34 -17.03 7.87
C THR A 117 12.03 -15.72 8.23
N LEU A 118 11.27 -14.63 8.45
CA LEU A 118 11.80 -13.31 8.82
C LEU A 118 12.69 -13.38 10.07
N ALA A 119 12.27 -14.16 11.09
CA ALA A 119 13.04 -14.38 12.32
C ALA A 119 14.42 -15.02 12.05
N GLN A 120 14.54 -15.84 11.01
CA GLN A 120 15.79 -16.51 10.63
C GLN A 120 16.72 -15.61 9.79
N LEU A 121 16.14 -14.69 9.00
CA LEU A 121 16.86 -13.83 8.06
C LEU A 121 17.63 -12.68 8.71
N ARG A 122 17.43 -12.42 10.00
CA ARG A 122 18.03 -11.30 10.75
C ARG A 122 17.81 -9.95 10.05
N ALA A 123 16.68 -9.78 9.36
CA ALA A 123 16.28 -8.48 8.85
C ALA A 123 16.01 -7.55 10.03
N GLY A 124 16.53 -6.33 9.96
CA GLY A 124 16.33 -5.34 11.02
C GLY A 124 15.06 -4.52 10.88
N ALA A 125 14.34 -4.64 9.74
CA ALA A 125 13.10 -3.94 9.48
C ALA A 125 12.27 -4.63 8.38
N LEU A 126 10.99 -4.23 8.27
CA LEU A 126 10.04 -4.79 7.31
C LEU A 126 9.31 -3.68 6.54
N VAL A 127 9.25 -3.81 5.22
CA VAL A 127 8.30 -3.06 4.37
C VAL A 127 7.17 -4.01 3.97
N VAL A 128 5.93 -3.64 4.25
CA VAL A 128 4.75 -4.41 3.81
C VAL A 128 4.24 -3.80 2.50
N ALA A 129 4.23 -4.59 1.44
CA ALA A 129 3.74 -4.14 0.14
C ALA A 129 2.22 -3.94 0.15
N ALA A 130 1.77 -3.02 -0.72
CA ALA A 130 0.35 -2.78 -0.91
C ALA A 130 -0.37 -4.01 -1.48
N ASP A 131 -1.30 -4.59 -0.71
CA ASP A 131 -2.07 -5.74 -1.12
C ASP A 131 -3.40 -5.86 -0.35
N PRO A 132 -4.53 -6.16 -1.02
CA PRO A 132 -5.81 -6.37 -0.35
C PRO A 132 -5.80 -7.44 0.74
N LEU A 133 -5.01 -8.52 0.56
CA LEU A 133 -4.83 -9.56 1.59
C LEU A 133 -4.18 -8.95 2.84
N PHE A 134 -3.07 -8.23 2.66
CA PHE A 134 -2.34 -7.64 3.78
C PHE A 134 -3.18 -6.58 4.50
N PHE A 135 -3.93 -5.77 3.77
CA PHE A 135 -4.87 -4.83 4.37
C PHE A 135 -5.96 -5.53 5.19
N SER A 136 -6.55 -6.61 4.67
CA SER A 136 -7.56 -7.38 5.40
C SER A 136 -7.00 -8.09 6.64
N ARG A 137 -5.69 -8.38 6.66
CA ARG A 137 -4.96 -9.04 7.75
C ARG A 137 -4.03 -8.09 8.52
N ARG A 138 -4.32 -6.79 8.48
CA ARG A 138 -3.47 -5.76 9.13
C ARG A 138 -3.25 -6.01 10.61
N GLU A 139 -4.27 -6.46 11.36
CA GLU A 139 -4.15 -6.79 12.78
C GLU A 139 -3.20 -7.97 13.02
N GLN A 140 -3.26 -9.02 12.17
CA GLN A 140 -2.32 -10.13 12.20
C GLN A 140 -0.89 -9.64 11.96
N LEU A 141 -0.68 -8.87 10.90
CA LEU A 141 0.63 -8.33 10.53
C LEU A 141 1.23 -7.46 11.62
N VAL A 142 0.45 -6.53 12.17
CA VAL A 142 0.89 -5.64 13.26
C VAL A 142 1.18 -6.44 14.54
N THR A 143 0.37 -7.46 14.86
CA THR A 143 0.64 -8.35 15.99
C THR A 143 1.95 -9.12 15.81
N LEU A 144 2.22 -9.62 14.61
CA LEU A 144 3.44 -10.37 14.31
C LEU A 144 4.68 -9.47 14.34
N THR A 145 4.62 -8.25 13.80
CA THR A 145 5.73 -7.28 13.89
C THR A 145 6.03 -6.91 15.34
N ALA A 146 4.99 -6.67 16.15
CA ALA A 146 5.14 -6.37 17.57
C ALA A 146 5.78 -7.52 18.36
N ARG A 147 5.33 -8.78 18.12
CA ARG A 147 5.90 -9.99 18.77
C ARG A 147 7.38 -10.20 18.44
N GLN A 148 7.80 -9.85 17.24
CA GLN A 148 9.20 -9.98 16.81
C GLN A 148 10.03 -8.73 17.06
N ALA A 149 9.43 -7.69 17.66
CA ALA A 149 10.04 -6.38 17.88
C ALA A 149 10.70 -5.82 16.60
N ILE A 150 10.06 -6.01 15.44
CA ILE A 150 10.58 -5.57 14.15
C ILE A 150 9.92 -4.26 13.71
N PRO A 151 10.68 -3.18 13.48
CA PRO A 151 10.16 -1.95 12.90
C PRO A 151 9.57 -2.21 11.52
N ALA A 152 8.35 -1.72 11.27
CA ALA A 152 7.69 -1.94 9.99
C ALA A 152 7.01 -0.68 9.47
N ILE A 153 7.05 -0.49 8.14
CA ILE A 153 6.32 0.55 7.42
C ILE A 153 5.22 -0.07 6.56
N TYR A 154 4.09 0.62 6.52
CA TYR A 154 2.86 0.16 5.86
C TYR A 154 2.35 1.18 4.84
N GLU A 155 1.39 0.76 4.02
CA GLU A 155 0.82 1.59 2.95
C GLU A 155 -0.26 2.57 3.41
N LEU A 156 -1.00 2.26 4.49
CA LEU A 156 -2.20 2.97 4.90
C LEU A 156 -2.23 3.20 6.41
N ARG A 157 -2.80 4.33 6.81
CA ARG A 157 -2.94 4.75 8.22
C ARG A 157 -3.63 3.72 9.12
N GLU A 158 -4.54 2.94 8.56
CA GLU A 158 -5.27 1.91 9.29
C GLU A 158 -4.37 0.83 9.91
N PHE A 159 -3.15 0.68 9.42
CA PHE A 159 -2.13 -0.15 10.08
C PHE A 159 -1.57 0.52 11.33
N THR A 160 -1.31 1.84 11.29
CA THR A 160 -0.80 2.58 12.45
C THR A 160 -1.87 2.76 13.53
N GLU A 161 -3.15 2.87 13.15
CA GLU A 161 -4.30 2.90 14.06
C GLU A 161 -4.44 1.62 14.90
N VAL A 162 -4.08 0.46 14.34
CA VAL A 162 -4.08 -0.82 15.05
C VAL A 162 -2.72 -1.18 15.70
N GLY A 163 -1.81 -0.21 15.79
CA GLY A 163 -0.51 -0.35 16.49
C GLY A 163 0.71 -0.53 15.59
N GLY A 164 0.60 -0.37 14.27
CA GLY A 164 1.76 -0.32 13.37
C GLY A 164 2.64 0.90 13.66
N LEU A 165 3.95 0.82 13.34
CA LEU A 165 4.92 1.87 13.65
C LEU A 165 4.74 3.13 12.81
N ILE A 166 4.69 2.98 11.50
CA ILE A 166 4.64 4.09 10.53
C ILE A 166 3.92 3.67 9.26
N SER A 167 3.15 4.56 8.68
CA SER A 167 2.55 4.40 7.36
C SER A 167 2.76 5.62 6.49
N ASP A 168 2.95 5.43 5.19
CA ASP A 168 3.02 6.48 4.18
C ASP A 168 2.16 6.07 2.97
N GLY A 169 1.08 6.78 2.73
CA GLY A 169 0.18 6.44 1.64
C GLY A 169 -1.04 7.33 1.49
N PRO A 170 -1.89 7.03 0.51
CA PRO A 170 -3.06 7.84 0.22
C PRO A 170 -4.13 7.69 1.31
N SER A 171 -4.92 8.76 1.50
CA SER A 171 -6.11 8.71 2.35
C SER A 171 -7.18 7.81 1.74
N LEU A 172 -7.42 6.66 2.36
CA LEU A 172 -8.44 5.72 1.90
C LEU A 172 -9.85 6.30 2.06
N THR A 173 -10.09 7.05 3.14
CA THR A 173 -11.34 7.78 3.36
C THR A 173 -11.60 8.79 2.25
N GLY A 174 -10.57 9.55 1.83
CA GLY A 174 -10.65 10.48 0.70
C GLY A 174 -10.98 9.77 -0.61
N ALA A 175 -10.34 8.64 -0.87
CA ALA A 175 -10.59 7.82 -2.05
C ALA A 175 -12.03 7.26 -2.09
N PHE A 176 -12.54 6.74 -0.98
CA PHE A 176 -13.94 6.26 -0.91
C PHE A 176 -14.96 7.39 -1.03
N ARG A 177 -14.66 8.57 -0.48
CA ARG A 177 -15.52 9.75 -0.67
C ARG A 177 -15.64 10.09 -2.17
N GLN A 178 -14.55 10.04 -2.91
CA GLN A 178 -14.55 10.30 -4.35
C GLN A 178 -15.35 9.24 -5.13
N VAL A 179 -15.21 7.96 -4.76
CA VAL A 179 -16.03 6.87 -5.30
C VAL A 179 -17.52 7.15 -5.07
N GLY A 180 -17.90 7.62 -3.87
CA GLY A 180 -19.29 8.02 -3.55
C GLY A 180 -19.77 9.20 -4.38
N ILE A 181 -18.92 10.23 -4.60
CA ILE A 181 -19.24 11.37 -5.48
C ILE A 181 -19.51 10.89 -6.91
N TYR A 182 -18.69 9.97 -7.43
CA TYR A 182 -18.87 9.41 -8.76
C TYR A 182 -20.15 8.58 -8.88
N ALA A 183 -20.46 7.79 -7.86
CA ALA A 183 -21.73 7.07 -7.80
C ALA A 183 -22.92 8.03 -7.89
N GLY A 184 -22.89 9.13 -7.11
CA GLY A 184 -23.93 10.16 -7.17
C GLY A 184 -24.06 10.85 -8.54
N LYS A 185 -22.92 11.14 -9.21
CA LYS A 185 -22.94 11.72 -10.56
C LYS A 185 -23.54 10.74 -11.58
N ILE A 186 -23.16 9.46 -11.55
CA ILE A 186 -23.65 8.43 -12.46
C ILE A 186 -25.15 8.19 -12.26
N LEU A 187 -25.62 8.13 -11.01
CA LEU A 187 -27.06 8.00 -10.71
C LEU A 187 -27.89 9.21 -11.20
N LYS A 188 -27.26 10.37 -11.39
CA LYS A 188 -27.86 11.57 -12.01
C LYS A 188 -27.69 11.64 -13.52
N GLY A 189 -27.19 10.58 -14.15
CA GLY A 189 -27.10 10.45 -15.62
C GLY A 189 -25.71 10.75 -16.21
N ALA A 190 -24.69 11.04 -15.44
CA ALA A 190 -23.33 11.17 -15.96
C ALA A 190 -22.83 9.82 -16.50
N LYS A 191 -22.11 9.83 -17.61
CA LYS A 191 -21.51 8.62 -18.17
C LYS A 191 -20.15 8.34 -17.55
N PRO A 192 -19.83 7.09 -17.18
CA PRO A 192 -18.49 6.75 -16.69
C PRO A 192 -17.36 7.16 -17.65
N ALA A 193 -17.61 7.07 -18.96
CA ALA A 193 -16.66 7.45 -20.00
C ALA A 193 -16.19 8.92 -19.92
N ASP A 194 -17.03 9.81 -19.37
CA ASP A 194 -16.80 11.24 -19.27
C ASP A 194 -16.27 11.67 -17.89
N LEU A 195 -16.18 10.74 -16.96
CA LEU A 195 -15.65 10.97 -15.60
C LEU A 195 -14.20 10.51 -15.54
N PRO A 196 -13.20 11.42 -15.37
CA PRO A 196 -11.79 11.04 -15.30
C PRO A 196 -11.53 10.01 -14.19
N VAL A 197 -10.56 9.13 -14.39
CA VAL A 197 -10.01 8.35 -13.29
C VAL A 197 -9.16 9.29 -12.44
N GLU A 198 -9.54 9.47 -11.19
CA GLU A 198 -8.82 10.36 -10.29
C GLU A 198 -7.68 9.65 -9.57
N GLN A 199 -6.66 10.43 -9.23
CA GLN A 199 -5.56 10.03 -8.36
C GLN A 199 -5.66 10.85 -7.07
N PRO A 200 -5.37 10.27 -5.90
CA PRO A 200 -5.27 11.02 -4.66
C PRO A 200 -4.20 12.11 -4.80
N THR A 201 -4.53 13.30 -4.35
CA THR A 201 -3.60 14.42 -4.23
C THR A 201 -3.05 14.57 -2.82
N ARG A 202 -3.66 13.86 -1.85
CA ARG A 202 -3.26 13.88 -0.46
C ARG A 202 -2.72 12.51 -0.06
N PHE A 203 -1.49 12.52 0.40
CA PHE A 203 -0.82 11.40 1.04
C PHE A 203 -0.67 11.72 2.52
N GLU A 204 -0.69 10.70 3.36
CA GLU A 204 -0.64 10.84 4.82
C GLU A 204 0.55 10.03 5.34
N LEU A 205 1.48 10.73 6.00
CA LEU A 205 2.53 10.12 6.79
C LEU A 205 2.06 10.08 8.25
N VAL A 206 1.83 8.88 8.78
CA VAL A 206 1.37 8.70 10.17
C VAL A 206 2.41 7.92 10.96
N VAL A 207 2.77 8.44 12.13
CA VAL A 207 3.77 7.85 13.03
C VAL A 207 3.12 7.50 14.37
N ASN A 208 3.37 6.28 14.88
CA ASN A 208 2.87 5.84 16.18
C ASN A 208 4.02 5.83 17.20
N LEU A 209 4.02 6.84 18.09
CA LEU A 209 5.05 6.99 19.12
C LEU A 209 4.97 5.94 20.23
N LYS A 210 3.77 5.40 20.52
CA LYS A 210 3.65 4.28 21.46
C LYS A 210 4.42 3.05 20.96
N THR A 211 4.25 2.76 19.68
CA THR A 211 4.95 1.64 19.04
C THR A 211 6.44 1.92 18.91
N ALA A 212 6.84 3.15 18.54
CA ALA A 212 8.24 3.55 18.53
C ALA A 212 8.90 3.35 19.89
N LYS A 213 8.25 3.82 20.96
CA LYS A 213 8.74 3.64 22.34
C LYS A 213 8.83 2.17 22.74
N ALA A 214 7.85 1.35 22.38
CA ALA A 214 7.87 -0.09 22.66
C ALA A 214 9.02 -0.82 21.94
N LEU A 215 9.41 -0.32 20.76
CA LEU A 215 10.55 -0.82 19.98
C LEU A 215 11.91 -0.20 20.41
N GLY A 216 11.93 0.70 21.39
CA GLY A 216 13.14 1.41 21.80
C GLY A 216 13.68 2.38 20.74
N LEU A 217 12.83 2.87 19.86
CA LEU A 217 13.19 3.77 18.77
C LEU A 217 12.91 5.23 19.12
N THR A 218 13.84 6.10 18.73
CA THR A 218 13.62 7.55 18.69
C THR A 218 13.33 7.96 17.27
N ILE A 219 12.18 8.56 17.02
CA ILE A 219 11.81 9.02 15.68
C ILE A 219 12.59 10.31 15.38
N PRO A 220 13.31 10.39 14.24
CA PRO A 220 14.01 11.60 13.83
C PRO A 220 13.08 12.80 13.69
N GLN A 221 13.57 13.99 14.05
CA GLN A 221 12.80 15.24 13.94
C GLN A 221 12.39 15.53 12.48
N THR A 222 13.22 15.13 11.52
CA THR A 222 12.92 15.21 10.08
C THR A 222 11.66 14.45 9.71
N ILE A 223 11.48 13.23 10.23
CA ILE A 223 10.28 12.41 10.00
C ILE A 223 9.07 13.00 10.74
N LEU A 224 9.25 13.46 12.00
CA LEU A 224 8.15 14.08 12.75
C LEU A 224 7.66 15.38 12.11
N ALA A 225 8.55 16.17 11.52
CA ALA A 225 8.21 17.41 10.81
C ALA A 225 7.44 17.15 9.51
N LEU A 226 7.59 15.97 8.90
CA LEU A 226 6.88 15.55 7.70
C LEU A 226 5.57 14.81 8.01
N ALA A 227 5.37 14.37 9.27
CA ALA A 227 4.20 13.60 9.64
C ALA A 227 2.93 14.48 9.63
N ASP A 228 1.90 13.98 8.94
CA ASP A 228 0.56 14.59 8.97
C ASP A 228 -0.15 14.30 10.28
N GLU A 229 0.19 13.18 10.93
CA GLU A 229 -0.38 12.78 12.22
C GLU A 229 0.63 11.97 13.04
N VAL A 230 0.62 12.21 14.34
CA VAL A 230 1.41 11.49 15.34
C VAL A 230 0.46 10.90 16.37
N ILE A 231 0.47 9.57 16.52
CA ILE A 231 -0.33 8.83 17.50
C ILE A 231 0.50 8.69 18.79
N GLU A 232 0.00 9.27 19.89
CA GLU A 232 0.62 9.26 21.23
C GLU A 232 -0.03 8.23 22.18
#